data_455c2ec6e903a7392f793b645349b488
#
_entry.id   455c2ec6e903a7392f793b645349b488
#
_cell.length_a   1.000
_cell.length_b   1.000
_cell.length_c   1.000
_cell.angle_alpha   90.00
_cell.angle_beta   90.00
_cell.angle_gamma   90.00
#
_symmetry.space_group_name_H-M   'P 1'
#
loop_
_entity.id
_entity.type
_entity.pdbx_description
1 polymer ?
#
loop_
_entity_poly.entity_id
_entity_poly.type
_entity_poly.pdbx_seq_one_letter_code
_entity_poly.pdbx_strand_id
1 'polypeptide(L)'
;LLHMSENSSHPLNILSASEISDAVSVLKKFNKDHENSSFSYISLNEPDKKLLKENSDLERIVKIVGVDKKSNGFEAEINISKKELLTEEKISNKAGPTYTLAEIFGAIELTMKDENYQKALEKRGIKDLSLVQIDPWPGGGFVNKNIKNGNRALRAISFLKDSVKDNAYARPIQGLIAHVDLTEKKVVEIEDHGVVKVPEATARYDKDGQETLR
;
A
#
# COMPACT_ATOMS: atom_id res chain seq x y z
N LEU A 1 27.79 -7.57 -19.02
CA LEU A 1 27.44 -8.60 -18.02
C LEU A 1 28.48 -8.51 -16.91
N LEU A 2 28.24 -7.68 -15.90
CA LEU A 2 29.03 -7.61 -14.68
C LEU A 2 28.59 -8.79 -13.80
N HIS A 3 29.45 -9.80 -13.66
CA HIS A 3 29.41 -10.74 -12.56
C HIS A 3 29.61 -9.92 -11.26
N MET A 4 28.54 -9.64 -10.55
CA MET A 4 28.65 -9.26 -9.15
C MET A 4 29.00 -10.54 -8.39
N SER A 5 30.24 -10.63 -7.94
CA SER A 5 30.70 -11.70 -7.06
C SER A 5 29.85 -11.70 -5.78
N GLU A 6 29.38 -12.88 -5.41
CA GLU A 6 28.84 -13.19 -4.09
C GLU A 6 29.94 -13.03 -3.03
N ASN A 7 30.29 -11.81 -2.68
CA ASN A 7 31.30 -11.57 -1.64
C ASN A 7 30.68 -10.85 -0.47
N SER A 8 30.79 -11.48 0.66
CA SER A 8 30.58 -11.03 2.04
C SER A 8 29.70 -9.79 2.15
N SER A 9 28.42 -10.03 2.36
CA SER A 9 27.49 -8.91 2.49
C SER A 9 27.86 -8.06 3.68
N HIS A 10 28.33 -6.84 3.40
CA HIS A 10 28.48 -5.85 4.46
C HIS A 10 27.19 -5.80 5.28
N PRO A 11 27.26 -5.70 6.63
CA PRO A 11 26.07 -5.73 7.48
C PRO A 11 24.96 -4.74 7.09
N LEU A 12 25.32 -3.64 6.43
CA LEU A 12 24.36 -2.62 5.94
C LEU A 12 23.95 -2.76 4.47
N ASN A 13 24.42 -3.80 3.77
CA ASN A 13 23.93 -4.01 2.40
C ASN A 13 22.44 -4.25 2.38
N ILE A 14 21.76 -3.73 1.35
CA ILE A 14 20.34 -4.02 1.13
C ILE A 14 20.10 -5.54 1.07
N LEU A 15 18.91 -5.96 1.46
CA LEU A 15 18.52 -7.37 1.39
C LEU A 15 18.50 -7.83 -0.08
N SER A 16 19.09 -8.99 -0.33
CA SER A 16 18.93 -9.68 -1.61
C SER A 16 17.55 -10.34 -1.70
N ALA A 17 17.12 -10.68 -2.91
CA ALA A 17 15.87 -11.40 -3.13
C ALA A 17 15.83 -12.76 -2.40
N SER A 18 16.97 -13.44 -2.30
CA SER A 18 17.09 -14.71 -1.55
C SER A 18 16.93 -14.49 -0.05
N GLU A 19 17.53 -13.45 0.53
CA GLU A 19 17.38 -13.12 1.94
C GLU A 19 15.94 -12.77 2.32
N ILE A 20 15.23 -12.03 1.45
CA ILE A 20 13.80 -11.74 1.62
C ILE A 20 12.98 -13.03 1.59
N SER A 21 13.24 -13.90 0.61
CA SER A 21 12.55 -15.18 0.47
C SER A 21 12.80 -16.11 1.66
N ASP A 22 14.03 -16.17 2.15
CA ASP A 22 14.42 -16.97 3.32
C ASP A 22 13.72 -16.46 4.57
N ALA A 23 13.71 -15.15 4.81
CA ALA A 23 13.04 -14.55 5.96
C ALA A 23 11.53 -14.86 5.98
N VAL A 24 10.85 -14.73 4.84
CA VAL A 24 9.43 -15.09 4.71
C VAL A 24 9.21 -16.59 4.94
N SER A 25 10.11 -17.43 4.43
CA SER A 25 10.02 -18.88 4.62
C SER A 25 10.19 -19.28 6.08
N VAL A 26 11.11 -18.65 6.80
CA VAL A 26 11.30 -18.85 8.24
C VAL A 26 10.03 -18.45 8.99
N LEU A 27 9.48 -17.25 8.73
CA LEU A 27 8.24 -16.78 9.37
C LEU A 27 7.10 -17.79 9.18
N LYS A 28 6.85 -18.24 7.95
CA LYS A 28 5.78 -19.20 7.64
C LYS A 28 6.00 -20.57 8.27
N LYS A 29 7.25 -20.99 8.43
CA LYS A 29 7.60 -22.26 9.08
C LYS A 29 7.28 -22.22 10.58
N PHE A 30 7.57 -21.11 11.24
CA PHE A 30 7.33 -20.97 12.69
C PHE A 30 5.87 -20.67 13.02
N ASN A 31 5.18 -19.93 12.13
CA ASN A 31 3.77 -19.62 12.33
C ASN A 31 2.99 -19.77 11.01
N LYS A 32 2.19 -20.84 10.90
CA LYS A 32 1.36 -21.14 9.73
C LYS A 32 0.25 -20.13 9.46
N ASP A 33 -0.10 -19.29 10.42
CA ASP A 33 -1.07 -18.21 10.20
C ASP A 33 -0.57 -17.21 9.15
N HIS A 34 0.74 -17.18 8.90
CA HIS A 34 1.37 -16.33 7.90
C HIS A 34 1.43 -16.92 6.49
N GLU A 35 0.92 -18.12 6.23
CA GLU A 35 0.93 -18.69 4.87
C GLU A 35 0.28 -17.78 3.82
N ASN A 36 -0.81 -17.10 4.21
CA ASN A 36 -1.55 -16.17 3.34
C ASN A 36 -1.44 -14.72 3.82
N SER A 37 -0.39 -14.37 4.54
CA SER A 37 -0.14 -12.98 4.93
C SER A 37 0.32 -12.14 3.76
N SER A 38 -0.05 -10.86 3.79
CA SER A 38 0.47 -9.83 2.89
C SER A 38 1.48 -8.97 3.64
N PHE A 39 2.60 -8.68 2.98
CA PHE A 39 3.69 -7.92 3.59
C PHE A 39 3.68 -6.50 3.04
N SER A 40 3.64 -5.53 3.96
CA SER A 40 3.74 -4.10 3.62
C SER A 40 5.17 -3.58 3.69
N TYR A 41 6.02 -4.29 4.44
CA TYR A 41 7.40 -3.87 4.66
C TYR A 41 8.28 -5.07 4.99
N ILE A 42 9.39 -5.24 4.26
CA ILE A 42 10.45 -6.20 4.55
C ILE A 42 11.78 -5.46 4.35
N SER A 43 12.56 -5.31 5.41
CA SER A 43 13.82 -4.61 5.35
C SER A 43 14.86 -5.19 6.28
N LEU A 44 16.10 -4.81 6.03
CA LEU A 44 17.17 -5.02 7.00
C LEU A 44 16.84 -4.24 8.28
N ASN A 45 16.90 -4.91 9.43
CA ASN A 45 16.96 -4.26 10.72
C ASN A 45 18.42 -3.89 11.00
N GLU A 46 18.76 -2.63 10.77
CA GLU A 46 20.15 -2.18 10.86
C GLU A 46 20.68 -2.33 12.29
N PRO A 47 21.88 -2.89 12.46
CA PRO A 47 22.50 -2.99 13.76
C PRO A 47 22.90 -1.62 14.32
N ASP A 48 23.08 -1.54 15.65
CA ASP A 48 23.56 -0.32 16.29
C ASP A 48 24.90 0.12 15.71
N LYS A 49 25.06 1.43 15.48
CA LYS A 49 26.27 2.03 14.90
C LYS A 49 27.53 1.76 15.71
N LYS A 50 27.42 1.54 17.03
CA LYS A 50 28.57 1.19 17.88
C LYS A 50 29.04 -0.23 17.57
N LEU A 51 28.11 -1.17 17.40
CA LEU A 51 28.43 -2.55 17.03
C LEU A 51 29.10 -2.63 15.65
N LEU A 52 28.69 -1.80 14.70
CA LEU A 52 29.33 -1.71 13.37
C LEU A 52 30.79 -1.28 13.42
N LYS A 53 31.16 -0.43 14.38
CA LYS A 53 32.54 0.01 14.56
C LYS A 53 33.43 -1.04 15.21
N GLU A 54 32.83 -1.88 16.05
CA GLU A 54 33.55 -2.86 16.87
C GLU A 54 33.66 -4.22 16.18
N ASN A 55 32.69 -4.55 15.31
CA ASN A 55 32.59 -5.86 14.68
C ASN A 55 32.03 -5.75 13.25
N SER A 56 32.77 -6.29 12.28
CA SER A 56 32.35 -6.39 10.89
C SER A 56 31.49 -7.62 10.57
N ASP A 57 31.47 -8.61 11.46
CA ASP A 57 30.78 -9.89 11.28
C ASP A 57 29.49 -9.95 12.11
N LEU A 58 28.59 -8.99 11.85
CA LEU A 58 27.29 -8.93 12.51
C LEU A 58 26.25 -9.77 11.81
N GLU A 59 25.42 -10.43 12.62
CA GLU A 59 24.27 -11.17 12.11
C GLU A 59 23.29 -10.25 11.40
N ARG A 60 22.71 -10.72 10.30
CA ARG A 60 21.72 -9.97 9.53
C ARG A 60 20.33 -10.31 10.02
N ILE A 61 19.64 -9.30 10.52
CA ILE A 61 18.26 -9.39 11.02
C ILE A 61 17.34 -8.73 10.01
N VAL A 62 16.25 -9.41 9.68
CA VAL A 62 15.21 -8.90 8.79
C VAL A 62 13.98 -8.55 9.61
N LYS A 63 13.50 -7.33 9.44
CA LYS A 63 12.20 -6.88 9.97
C LYS A 63 11.13 -7.08 8.92
N ILE A 64 10.05 -7.75 9.31
CA ILE A 64 8.86 -7.98 8.49
C ILE A 64 7.66 -7.33 9.16
N VAL A 65 6.91 -6.52 8.41
CA VAL A 65 5.63 -5.95 8.85
C VAL A 65 4.56 -6.33 7.83
N GLY A 66 3.42 -6.79 8.30
CA GLY A 66 2.36 -7.23 7.41
C GLY A 66 1.01 -7.39 8.08
N VAL A 67 0.09 -7.97 7.33
CA VAL A 67 -1.24 -8.34 7.80
C VAL A 67 -1.47 -9.83 7.54
N ASP A 68 -2.05 -10.51 8.53
CA ASP A 68 -2.48 -11.90 8.37
C ASP A 68 -3.75 -12.01 7.52
N LYS A 69 -4.18 -13.24 7.24
CA LYS A 69 -5.42 -13.52 6.47
C LYS A 69 -6.70 -12.97 7.12
N LYS A 70 -6.64 -12.56 8.39
CA LYS A 70 -7.76 -11.97 9.14
C LYS A 70 -7.64 -10.45 9.22
N SER A 71 -6.69 -9.85 8.49
CA SER A 71 -6.36 -8.42 8.52
C SER A 71 -5.77 -7.93 9.85
N ASN A 72 -5.27 -8.81 10.71
CA ASN A 72 -4.54 -8.39 11.88
C ASN A 72 -3.11 -8.00 11.50
N GLY A 73 -2.67 -6.83 11.96
CA GLY A 73 -1.30 -6.37 11.77
C GLY A 73 -0.32 -7.15 12.65
N PHE A 74 0.86 -7.41 12.12
CA PHE A 74 1.96 -8.02 12.86
C PHE A 74 3.31 -7.43 12.46
N GLU A 75 4.26 -7.60 13.35
CA GLU A 75 5.66 -7.25 13.19
C GLU A 75 6.51 -8.44 13.63
N ALA A 76 7.53 -8.81 12.85
CA ALA A 76 8.41 -9.93 13.18
C ALA A 76 9.86 -9.59 12.84
N GLU A 77 10.79 -10.17 13.61
CA GLU A 77 12.22 -10.10 13.36
C GLU A 77 12.79 -11.50 13.13
N ILE A 78 13.53 -11.65 12.06
CA ILE A 78 14.11 -12.91 11.61
C ILE A 78 15.63 -12.79 11.54
N ASN A 79 16.34 -13.66 12.22
CA ASN A 79 17.76 -13.87 12.00
C ASN A 79 17.93 -14.80 10.79
N ILE A 80 18.32 -14.23 9.64
CA ILE A 80 18.46 -15.02 8.41
C ILE A 80 19.68 -15.91 8.39
N SER A 81 20.76 -15.54 9.08
CA SER A 81 21.97 -16.37 9.19
C SER A 81 21.71 -17.68 9.94
N LYS A 82 20.88 -17.60 11.00
CA LYS A 82 20.50 -18.74 11.83
C LYS A 82 19.18 -19.40 11.43
N LYS A 83 18.42 -18.78 10.50
CA LYS A 83 17.06 -19.17 10.12
C LYS A 83 16.12 -19.30 11.31
N GLU A 84 16.13 -18.28 12.16
CA GLU A 84 15.44 -18.25 13.45
C GLU A 84 14.48 -17.05 13.51
N LEU A 85 13.27 -17.30 14.02
CA LEU A 85 12.32 -16.24 14.39
C LEU A 85 12.73 -15.71 15.77
N LEU A 86 13.12 -14.43 15.83
CA LEU A 86 13.54 -13.78 17.08
C LEU A 86 12.34 -13.23 17.85
N THR A 87 11.49 -12.49 17.15
CA THR A 87 10.29 -11.87 17.75
C THR A 87 9.13 -11.92 16.78
N GLU A 88 7.93 -12.00 17.33
CA GLU A 88 6.68 -11.79 16.60
C GLU A 88 5.68 -11.08 17.52
N GLU A 89 5.20 -9.92 17.11
CA GLU A 89 4.28 -9.12 17.88
C GLU A 89 3.06 -8.71 17.04
N LYS A 90 1.90 -8.67 17.70
CA LYS A 90 0.68 -8.14 17.08
C LYS A 90 0.66 -6.63 17.17
N ILE A 91 0.40 -5.96 16.03
CA ILE A 91 0.17 -4.53 16.01
C ILE A 91 -1.24 -4.26 16.54
N SER A 92 -1.35 -3.23 17.40
CA SER A 92 -2.65 -2.83 17.97
C SER A 92 -3.68 -2.53 16.87
N ASN A 93 -4.95 -2.92 17.09
CA ASN A 93 -6.06 -2.60 16.20
C ASN A 93 -6.30 -1.09 16.01
N LYS A 94 -5.68 -0.24 16.84
CA LYS A 94 -5.72 1.23 16.71
C LYS A 94 -4.65 1.78 15.79
N ALA A 95 -3.63 0.98 15.45
CA ALA A 95 -2.53 1.36 14.57
C ALA A 95 -2.26 0.16 13.65
N GLY A 96 -2.65 0.25 12.40
CA GLY A 96 -2.38 -0.81 11.42
C GLY A 96 -1.07 -0.57 10.67
N PRO A 97 -0.47 -1.61 10.07
CA PRO A 97 0.64 -1.44 9.16
C PRO A 97 0.21 -0.65 7.91
N THR A 98 1.18 -0.10 7.19
CA THR A 98 0.96 0.55 5.89
C THR A 98 0.16 -0.37 4.95
N TYR A 99 -0.68 0.22 4.12
CA TYR A 99 -1.47 -0.53 3.15
C TYR A 99 -0.58 -1.15 2.08
N THR A 100 -0.89 -2.39 1.72
CA THR A 100 -0.23 -3.10 0.63
C THR A 100 -0.74 -2.63 -0.72
N LEU A 101 0.04 -2.81 -1.79
CA LEU A 101 -0.43 -2.52 -3.15
C LEU A 101 -1.70 -3.32 -3.51
N ALA A 102 -1.79 -4.56 -3.04
CA ALA A 102 -2.98 -5.39 -3.26
C ALA A 102 -4.24 -4.79 -2.61
N GLU A 103 -4.12 -4.20 -1.41
CA GLU A 103 -5.23 -3.50 -0.76
C GLU A 103 -5.62 -2.22 -1.50
N ILE A 104 -4.64 -1.44 -1.96
CA ILE A 104 -4.87 -0.22 -2.74
C ILE A 104 -5.58 -0.55 -4.05
N PHE A 105 -5.07 -1.50 -4.83
CA PHE A 105 -5.71 -1.92 -6.09
C PHE A 105 -7.09 -2.56 -5.86
N GLY A 106 -7.24 -3.34 -4.78
CA GLY A 106 -8.53 -3.90 -4.39
C GLY A 106 -9.57 -2.82 -4.08
N ALA A 107 -9.18 -1.74 -3.39
CA ALA A 107 -10.07 -0.61 -3.13
C ALA A 107 -10.50 0.10 -4.42
N ILE A 108 -9.56 0.29 -5.37
CA ILE A 108 -9.86 0.86 -6.69
C ILE A 108 -10.87 -0.01 -7.44
N GLU A 109 -10.64 -1.31 -7.49
CA GLU A 109 -11.50 -2.26 -8.19
C GLU A 109 -12.91 -2.30 -7.60
N LEU A 110 -13.02 -2.39 -6.27
CA LEU A 110 -14.30 -2.39 -5.55
C LEU A 110 -15.07 -1.10 -5.81
N THR A 111 -14.41 0.05 -5.75
CA THR A 111 -15.03 1.35 -6.01
C THR A 111 -15.52 1.45 -7.44
N MET A 112 -14.69 1.06 -8.43
CA MET A 112 -15.07 1.11 -9.84
C MET A 112 -16.27 0.22 -10.19
N LYS A 113 -16.43 -0.91 -9.50
CA LYS A 113 -17.53 -1.86 -9.70
C LYS A 113 -18.81 -1.46 -8.96
N ASP A 114 -18.75 -0.52 -8.02
CA ASP A 114 -19.92 -0.12 -7.24
C ASP A 114 -20.92 0.68 -8.08
N GLU A 115 -22.16 0.19 -8.13
CA GLU A 115 -23.23 0.80 -8.94
C GLU A 115 -23.59 2.22 -8.47
N ASN A 116 -23.55 2.48 -7.16
CA ASN A 116 -23.88 3.80 -6.63
C ASN A 116 -22.79 4.80 -6.96
N TYR A 117 -21.52 4.35 -6.95
CA TYR A 117 -20.40 5.15 -7.41
C TYR A 117 -20.53 5.51 -8.90
N GLN A 118 -20.85 4.54 -9.75
CA GLN A 118 -21.06 4.79 -11.18
C GLN A 118 -22.21 5.75 -11.43
N LYS A 119 -23.35 5.59 -10.74
CA LYS A 119 -24.48 6.54 -10.79
C LYS A 119 -24.08 7.95 -10.36
N ALA A 120 -23.21 8.07 -9.36
CA ALA A 120 -22.72 9.38 -8.90
C ALA A 120 -21.79 10.03 -9.95
N LEU A 121 -21.01 9.26 -10.69
CA LEU A 121 -20.23 9.74 -11.85
C LEU A 121 -21.13 10.17 -13.00
N GLU A 122 -22.16 9.39 -13.33
CA GLU A 122 -23.14 9.73 -14.39
C GLU A 122 -23.86 11.05 -14.09
N LYS A 123 -24.26 11.31 -12.85
CA LYS A 123 -24.85 12.59 -12.42
C LYS A 123 -23.91 13.77 -12.70
N ARG A 124 -22.61 13.55 -12.69
CA ARG A 124 -21.55 14.53 -13.02
C ARG A 124 -21.24 14.61 -14.50
N GLY A 125 -21.97 13.88 -15.35
CA GLY A 125 -21.73 13.80 -16.78
C GLY A 125 -20.52 12.96 -17.20
N ILE A 126 -19.93 12.20 -16.26
CA ILE A 126 -18.75 11.37 -16.50
C ILE A 126 -19.24 9.98 -16.91
N LYS A 127 -19.06 9.64 -18.18
CA LYS A 127 -19.50 8.37 -18.78
C LYS A 127 -18.34 7.43 -19.09
N ASP A 128 -17.16 7.97 -19.38
CA ASP A 128 -15.98 7.18 -19.69
C ASP A 128 -15.18 6.89 -18.41
N LEU A 129 -15.40 5.70 -17.85
CA LEU A 129 -14.73 5.28 -16.62
C LEU A 129 -13.21 5.10 -16.79
N SER A 130 -12.71 4.93 -18.02
CA SER A 130 -11.26 4.79 -18.27
C SER A 130 -10.48 6.08 -18.00
N LEU A 131 -11.18 7.21 -17.96
CA LEU A 131 -10.61 8.52 -17.62
C LEU A 131 -10.69 8.82 -16.11
N VAL A 132 -11.35 7.98 -15.33
CA VAL A 132 -11.45 8.18 -13.88
C VAL A 132 -10.24 7.54 -13.21
N GLN A 133 -9.49 8.35 -12.47
CA GLN A 133 -8.44 7.87 -11.58
C GLN A 133 -8.96 7.89 -10.15
N ILE A 134 -8.92 6.73 -9.51
CA ILE A 134 -9.25 6.57 -8.10
C ILE A 134 -7.94 6.52 -7.31
N ASP A 135 -7.89 7.30 -6.24
CA ASP A 135 -6.75 7.37 -5.33
C ASP A 135 -7.21 7.04 -3.90
N PRO A 136 -6.98 5.80 -3.44
CA PRO A 136 -7.40 5.37 -2.11
C PRO A 136 -6.45 5.93 -1.04
N TRP A 137 -7.04 6.59 -0.05
CA TRP A 137 -6.31 7.20 1.05
C TRP A 137 -6.72 6.61 2.40
N PRO A 138 -5.78 6.43 3.33
CA PRO A 138 -6.13 6.06 4.69
C PRO A 138 -7.00 7.15 5.34
N GLY A 139 -8.02 6.72 6.05
CA GLY A 139 -8.94 7.62 6.77
C GLY A 139 -8.36 8.23 8.05
N GLY A 140 -7.15 7.80 8.46
CA GLY A 140 -6.57 8.18 9.73
C GLY A 140 -7.48 7.75 10.90
N GLY A 141 -7.79 8.68 11.80
CA GLY A 141 -8.73 8.44 12.90
C GLY A 141 -10.21 8.57 12.51
N PHE A 142 -10.50 8.90 11.25
CA PHE A 142 -11.88 9.11 10.76
C PHE A 142 -12.34 7.91 9.96
N VAL A 143 -12.75 6.86 10.67
CA VAL A 143 -13.32 5.65 10.05
C VAL A 143 -14.83 5.82 9.91
N ASN A 144 -15.37 5.43 8.75
CA ASN A 144 -16.80 5.45 8.51
C ASN A 144 -17.55 4.57 9.53
N LYS A 145 -18.67 5.06 10.05
CA LYS A 145 -19.49 4.37 11.08
C LYS A 145 -19.98 2.99 10.65
N ASN A 146 -20.08 2.74 9.33
CA ASN A 146 -20.52 1.46 8.77
C ASN A 146 -19.36 0.43 8.66
N ILE A 147 -18.13 0.83 9.02
CA ILE A 147 -16.97 -0.06 9.06
C ILE A 147 -16.78 -0.56 10.48
N LYS A 148 -16.67 -1.88 10.66
CA LYS A 148 -16.46 -2.49 11.97
C LYS A 148 -15.12 -2.02 12.57
N ASN A 149 -15.13 -1.80 13.87
CA ASN A 149 -13.90 -1.45 14.59
C ASN A 149 -12.85 -2.55 14.42
N GLY A 150 -11.64 -2.16 14.04
CA GLY A 150 -10.53 -3.07 13.75
C GLY A 150 -10.42 -3.50 12.29
N ASN A 151 -11.45 -3.28 11.45
CA ASN A 151 -11.33 -3.52 10.03
C ASN A 151 -10.39 -2.51 9.36
N ARG A 152 -9.67 -2.96 8.36
CA ARG A 152 -8.84 -2.08 7.52
C ARG A 152 -9.72 -1.37 6.49
N ALA A 153 -9.50 -0.08 6.33
CA ALA A 153 -10.37 0.75 5.50
C ALA A 153 -9.61 1.83 4.73
N LEU A 154 -10.09 2.14 3.53
CA LEU A 154 -9.60 3.24 2.71
C LEU A 154 -10.76 4.15 2.30
N ARG A 155 -10.45 5.43 2.09
CA ARG A 155 -11.32 6.42 1.48
C ARG A 155 -10.84 6.64 0.06
N ALA A 156 -11.66 6.28 -0.92
CA ALA A 156 -11.33 6.43 -2.33
C ALA A 156 -11.81 7.80 -2.81
N ILE A 157 -10.88 8.70 -3.07
CA ILE A 157 -11.12 9.99 -3.73
C ILE A 157 -10.86 9.83 -5.23
N SER A 158 -11.43 10.72 -6.03
CA SER A 158 -11.45 10.53 -7.48
C SER A 158 -11.04 11.79 -8.23
N PHE A 159 -10.44 11.56 -9.38
CA PHE A 159 -9.95 12.58 -10.30
C PHE A 159 -10.34 12.20 -11.73
N LEU A 160 -10.49 13.19 -12.61
CA LEU A 160 -10.85 12.98 -14.00
C LEU A 160 -9.69 13.39 -14.93
N LYS A 161 -9.19 12.46 -15.70
CA LYS A 161 -8.23 12.75 -16.77
C LYS A 161 -8.92 13.45 -17.93
N ASP A 162 -8.21 14.33 -18.62
CA ASP A 162 -8.64 14.87 -19.91
C ASP A 162 -8.42 13.86 -21.04
N SER A 163 -7.31 13.12 -20.94
CA SER A 163 -6.96 12.03 -21.84
C SER A 163 -6.22 10.93 -21.08
N VAL A 164 -6.01 9.78 -21.69
CA VAL A 164 -5.28 8.65 -21.07
C VAL A 164 -3.86 9.03 -20.62
N LYS A 165 -3.23 10.00 -21.30
CA LYS A 165 -1.87 10.48 -21.00
C LYS A 165 -1.84 11.60 -19.96
N ASP A 166 -2.99 12.13 -19.56
CA ASP A 166 -3.08 13.25 -18.63
C ASP A 166 -2.82 12.81 -17.19
N ASN A 167 -2.32 13.73 -16.37
CA ASN A 167 -2.27 13.58 -14.92
C ASN A 167 -3.60 14.08 -14.34
N ALA A 168 -4.34 13.19 -13.71
CA ALA A 168 -5.67 13.50 -13.20
C ALA A 168 -5.69 14.45 -12.00
N TYR A 169 -4.60 14.65 -11.28
CA TYR A 169 -4.57 15.43 -10.03
C TYR A 169 -4.93 16.91 -10.17
N ALA A 170 -4.86 17.48 -11.38
CA ALA A 170 -5.33 18.83 -11.65
C ALA A 170 -6.87 18.95 -11.71
N ARG A 171 -7.58 17.81 -11.79
CA ARG A 171 -9.02 17.77 -12.04
C ARG A 171 -9.76 16.88 -11.03
N PRO A 172 -9.84 17.29 -9.76
CA PRO A 172 -10.54 16.52 -8.73
C PRO A 172 -12.05 16.44 -9.02
N ILE A 173 -12.63 15.26 -8.82
CA ILE A 173 -14.08 15.05 -8.79
C ILE A 173 -14.54 15.34 -7.36
N GLN A 174 -14.89 16.59 -7.09
CA GLN A 174 -15.22 17.05 -5.76
C GLN A 174 -16.55 16.49 -5.24
N GLY A 175 -16.62 16.32 -3.92
CA GLY A 175 -17.82 15.89 -3.24
C GLY A 175 -18.22 14.45 -3.48
N LEU A 176 -17.30 13.59 -3.93
CA LEU A 176 -17.54 12.17 -4.13
C LEU A 176 -16.44 11.36 -3.47
N ILE A 177 -16.79 10.57 -2.48
CA ILE A 177 -15.86 9.71 -1.73
C ILE A 177 -16.50 8.33 -1.56
N ALA A 178 -15.77 7.27 -1.90
CA ALA A 178 -16.17 5.91 -1.56
C ALA A 178 -15.45 5.44 -0.28
N HIS A 179 -16.20 4.91 0.66
CA HIS A 179 -15.66 4.28 1.87
C HIS A 179 -15.59 2.78 1.66
N VAL A 180 -14.37 2.25 1.66
CA VAL A 180 -14.08 0.84 1.34
C VAL A 180 -13.63 0.11 2.58
N ASP A 181 -14.35 -0.95 2.94
CA ASP A 181 -13.95 -1.93 3.94
C ASP A 181 -13.12 -3.02 3.23
N LEU A 182 -11.81 -3.00 3.46
CA LEU A 182 -10.87 -3.94 2.86
C LEU A 182 -10.95 -5.34 3.46
N THR A 183 -11.33 -5.43 4.74
CA THR A 183 -11.49 -6.70 5.44
C THR A 183 -12.72 -7.44 4.94
N GLU A 184 -13.84 -6.74 4.78
CA GLU A 184 -15.09 -7.28 4.24
C GLU A 184 -15.13 -7.25 2.69
N LYS A 185 -14.14 -6.60 2.05
CA LYS A 185 -14.02 -6.46 0.59
C LYS A 185 -15.27 -5.87 -0.07
N LYS A 186 -15.74 -4.74 0.44
CA LYS A 186 -16.91 -4.04 -0.09
C LYS A 186 -16.83 -2.54 0.09
N VAL A 187 -17.55 -1.81 -0.77
CA VAL A 187 -17.88 -0.40 -0.53
C VAL A 187 -19.02 -0.36 0.48
N VAL A 188 -18.87 0.39 1.56
CA VAL A 188 -19.87 0.50 2.62
C VAL A 188 -20.72 1.75 2.51
N GLU A 189 -20.20 2.78 1.84
CA GLU A 189 -20.91 4.04 1.63
C GLU A 189 -20.29 4.81 0.45
N ILE A 190 -21.15 5.42 -0.35
CA ILE A 190 -20.79 6.46 -1.30
C ILE A 190 -21.26 7.79 -0.71
N GLU A 191 -20.31 8.59 -0.26
CA GLU A 191 -20.53 9.95 0.23
C GLU A 191 -20.58 10.88 -0.98
N ASP A 192 -21.80 11.40 -1.28
CA ASP A 192 -22.07 12.27 -2.43
C ASP A 192 -22.65 13.61 -1.95
N HIS A 193 -21.82 14.65 -1.96
CA HIS A 193 -22.19 16.02 -1.54
C HIS A 193 -22.72 16.88 -2.69
N GLY A 194 -23.10 16.26 -3.80
CA GLY A 194 -23.62 16.96 -4.97
C GLY A 194 -22.59 17.22 -6.05
N VAL A 195 -23.07 17.81 -7.14
CA VAL A 195 -22.29 17.99 -8.35
C VAL A 195 -21.52 19.32 -8.31
N VAL A 196 -20.21 19.23 -8.39
CA VAL A 196 -19.32 20.37 -8.62
C VAL A 196 -18.65 20.18 -9.98
N LYS A 197 -18.60 21.26 -10.78
CA LYS A 197 -17.96 21.22 -12.09
C LYS A 197 -16.48 20.85 -11.93
N VAL A 198 -16.04 19.83 -12.67
CA VAL A 198 -14.62 19.47 -12.73
C VAL A 198 -13.83 20.59 -13.40
N PRO A 199 -12.66 21.00 -12.86
CA PRO A 199 -11.82 22.02 -13.50
C PRO A 199 -11.43 21.66 -14.93
N GLU A 200 -11.27 22.67 -15.79
CA GLU A 200 -10.83 22.48 -17.18
C GLU A 200 -9.28 22.49 -17.33
N ALA A 201 -8.56 22.29 -16.24
CA ALA A 201 -7.11 22.23 -16.24
C ALA A 201 -6.62 20.91 -16.85
N THR A 202 -5.47 20.95 -17.52
CA THR A 202 -4.72 19.78 -17.96
C THR A 202 -3.34 19.77 -17.31
N ALA A 203 -2.79 18.59 -17.02
CA ALA A 203 -1.48 18.47 -16.40
C ALA A 203 -0.74 17.26 -17.01
N ARG A 204 -0.13 17.48 -18.15
CA ARG A 204 0.69 16.45 -18.80
C ARG A 204 2.14 16.59 -18.34
N TYR A 205 2.68 15.47 -17.81
CA TYR A 205 4.07 15.36 -17.35
C TYR A 205 4.93 14.46 -18.27
N ASP A 206 4.34 13.95 -19.36
CA ASP A 206 5.09 13.26 -20.39
C ASP A 206 5.94 14.24 -21.23
N LYS A 207 6.88 13.70 -22.00
CA LYS A 207 7.82 14.50 -22.82
C LYS A 207 7.10 15.51 -23.72
N ASP A 208 6.01 15.09 -24.34
CA ASP A 208 5.25 15.94 -25.28
C ASP A 208 4.51 17.08 -24.55
N GLY A 209 4.09 16.85 -23.28
CA GLY A 209 3.39 17.83 -22.47
C GLY A 209 4.29 18.87 -21.81
N GLN A 210 5.60 18.65 -21.78
CA GLN A 210 6.57 19.53 -21.12
C GLN A 210 7.36 20.44 -22.07
N GLU A 211 7.06 20.43 -23.36
CA GLU A 211 7.75 21.28 -24.36
C GLU A 211 7.63 22.78 -24.08
N THR A 212 6.62 23.20 -23.33
CA THR A 212 6.40 24.62 -22.95
C THR A 212 7.19 25.08 -21.72
N LEU A 213 7.93 24.19 -21.07
CA LEU A 213 8.71 24.50 -19.86
C LEU A 213 10.20 24.73 -20.13
N ARG A 214 10.59 24.89 -21.41
CA ARG A 214 11.96 25.18 -21.84
C ARG A 214 12.18 26.63 -22.21
#